data_00e6bd5915bd5e2a8670cf18fafa1bad
#
_entry.id   00e6bd5915bd5e2a8670cf18fafa1bad
#
_cell.length_a   1.000
_cell.length_b   1.000
_cell.length_c   1.000
_cell.angle_alpha   90.00
_cell.angle_beta   90.00
_cell.angle_gamma   90.00
#
_symmetry.space_group_name_H-M   'P 1'
#
loop_
_entity.id
_entity.type
_entity.pdbx_description
1 polymer ?
#
loop_
_entity_poly.entity_id
_entity_poly.type
_entity_poly.pdbx_seq_one_letter_code
_entity_poly.pdbx_strand_id
1 'polypeptide(L)'
;KLVSYDNITVTGYVDSIEPFYQKAAIVIAPMLTGAGIQNKIIQAMSYGCCVMTTSIGAEGLNIKNNEIAVFDGDQQMKEGLLYLLNNPELRRKMGINARQYVIDNLSNDIIAHQFWAFMDDPLNK
;
A
#
# COMPACT_ATOMS: atom_id res chain seq x y z
N LYS A 1 -13.54 5.60 -17.38
CA LYS A 1 -14.18 4.30 -17.60
C LYS A 1 -14.52 3.60 -16.31
N LEU A 2 -13.68 3.72 -15.29
CA LEU A 2 -14.00 3.14 -13.98
C LEU A 2 -15.22 3.80 -13.35
N VAL A 3 -15.47 5.05 -13.66
CA VAL A 3 -16.63 5.78 -13.11
C VAL A 3 -17.97 5.23 -13.62
N SER A 4 -17.96 4.40 -14.65
CA SER A 4 -19.19 3.83 -15.20
C SER A 4 -19.71 2.61 -14.43
N TYR A 5 -18.99 2.16 -13.41
CA TYR A 5 -19.39 1.00 -12.61
C TYR A 5 -19.95 1.44 -11.27
N ASP A 6 -21.09 0.87 -10.89
CA ASP A 6 -21.78 1.27 -9.67
C ASP A 6 -20.99 1.00 -8.40
N ASN A 7 -20.16 -0.05 -8.42
CA ASN A 7 -19.38 -0.46 -7.25
C ASN A 7 -17.95 0.10 -7.24
N ILE A 8 -17.66 1.04 -8.14
CA ILE A 8 -16.37 1.70 -8.21
C ILE A 8 -16.57 3.20 -8.07
N THR A 9 -15.85 3.81 -7.15
CA THR A 9 -15.90 5.25 -6.92
C THR A 9 -14.55 5.85 -7.27
N VAL A 10 -14.54 6.82 -8.17
CA VAL A 10 -13.35 7.60 -8.50
C VAL A 10 -13.46 8.95 -7.80
N THR A 11 -12.66 9.13 -6.74
CA THR A 11 -12.81 10.30 -5.89
C THR A 11 -12.19 11.58 -6.48
N GLY A 12 -11.20 11.42 -7.37
CA GLY A 12 -10.38 12.56 -7.77
C GLY A 12 -9.57 13.09 -6.59
N TYR A 13 -9.39 14.39 -6.53
CA TYR A 13 -8.67 15.01 -5.43
C TYR A 13 -9.46 14.88 -4.12
N VAL A 14 -8.76 14.58 -3.03
CA VAL A 14 -9.34 14.56 -1.68
C VAL A 14 -8.43 15.36 -0.75
N ASP A 15 -9.02 16.00 0.25
CA ASP A 15 -8.28 16.81 1.22
C ASP A 15 -7.42 15.94 2.13
N SER A 16 -7.88 14.74 2.45
CA SER A 16 -7.16 13.80 3.30
C SER A 16 -7.36 12.39 2.80
N ILE A 17 -6.26 11.63 2.67
CA ILE A 17 -6.29 10.23 2.26
C ILE A 17 -6.51 9.30 3.45
N GLU A 18 -6.26 9.78 4.67
CA GLU A 18 -6.30 8.95 5.88
C GLU A 18 -7.62 8.20 6.06
N PRO A 19 -8.81 8.81 5.90
CA PRO A 19 -10.06 8.07 6.08
C PRO A 19 -10.19 6.87 5.11
N PHE A 20 -9.61 6.99 3.92
CA PHE A 20 -9.66 5.89 2.94
C PHE A 20 -8.80 4.72 3.39
N TYR A 21 -7.62 4.98 3.94
CA TYR A 21 -6.78 3.92 4.47
C TYR A 21 -7.44 3.24 5.66
N GLN A 22 -8.07 4.00 6.54
CA GLN A 22 -8.72 3.45 7.72
C GLN A 22 -9.89 2.53 7.39
N LYS A 23 -10.58 2.79 6.29
CA LYS A 23 -11.76 2.02 5.89
C LYS A 23 -11.44 0.87 4.93
N ALA A 24 -10.30 0.89 4.29
CA ALA A 24 -9.97 -0.09 3.26
C ALA A 24 -9.73 -1.46 3.87
N ALA A 25 -10.38 -2.49 3.32
CA ALA A 25 -10.05 -3.87 3.66
C ALA A 25 -8.69 -4.26 3.07
N ILE A 26 -8.41 -3.78 1.86
CA ILE A 26 -7.15 -4.04 1.16
C ILE A 26 -6.78 -2.76 0.40
N VAL A 27 -5.52 -2.39 0.46
CA VAL A 27 -4.96 -1.31 -0.37
C VAL A 27 -4.17 -1.95 -1.49
N ILE A 28 -4.51 -1.63 -2.72
CA ILE A 28 -3.87 -2.21 -3.90
C ILE A 28 -3.06 -1.14 -4.60
N ALA A 29 -1.78 -1.43 -4.83
CA ALA A 29 -0.87 -0.54 -5.54
C ALA A 29 -0.19 -1.32 -6.67
N PRO A 30 -0.86 -1.50 -7.82
CA PRO A 30 -0.34 -2.35 -8.90
C PRO A 30 0.71 -1.60 -9.72
N MET A 31 1.90 -1.44 -9.17
CA MET A 31 2.98 -0.70 -9.80
C MET A 31 3.57 -1.46 -10.97
N LEU A 32 3.62 -0.83 -12.13
CA LEU A 32 4.24 -1.40 -13.33
C LEU A 32 5.63 -0.82 -13.57
N THR A 33 5.90 0.36 -13.05
CA THR A 33 7.19 1.04 -13.15
C THR A 33 7.48 1.72 -11.82
N GLY A 34 8.74 2.03 -11.60
CA GLY A 34 9.16 2.72 -10.39
C GLY A 34 10.51 2.25 -9.95
N ALA A 35 11.07 2.89 -8.95
CA ALA A 35 12.35 2.52 -8.35
C ALA A 35 12.34 2.90 -6.89
N GLY A 36 12.96 2.04 -6.06
CA GLY A 36 13.09 2.28 -4.64
C GLY A 36 11.77 2.16 -3.88
N ILE A 37 11.76 2.73 -2.69
CA ILE A 37 10.62 2.64 -1.78
C ILE A 37 9.51 3.57 -2.22
N GLN A 38 8.29 3.03 -2.29
CA GLN A 38 7.10 3.78 -2.68
C GLN A 38 6.44 4.38 -1.45
N ASN A 39 6.37 5.70 -1.37
CA ASN A 39 5.81 6.39 -0.20
C ASN A 39 4.36 6.03 0.08
N LYS A 40 3.56 5.82 -0.95
CA LYS A 40 2.15 5.45 -0.77
C LYS A 40 2.00 4.08 -0.12
N ILE A 41 2.89 3.15 -0.45
CA ILE A 41 2.90 1.82 0.14
C ILE A 41 3.29 1.91 1.62
N ILE A 42 4.37 2.65 1.91
CA ILE A 42 4.80 2.87 3.29
C ILE A 42 3.70 3.54 4.11
N GLN A 43 3.02 4.51 3.53
CA GLN A 43 1.94 5.20 4.20
C GLN A 43 0.80 4.24 4.56
N ALA A 44 0.38 3.41 3.61
CA ALA A 44 -0.66 2.42 3.86
C ALA A 44 -0.23 1.42 4.93
N MET A 45 1.02 0.97 4.90
CA MET A 45 1.56 0.06 5.90
C MET A 45 1.55 0.70 7.30
N SER A 46 1.87 1.98 7.38
CA SER A 46 1.90 2.68 8.67
C SER A 46 0.50 2.80 9.30
N TYR A 47 -0.55 2.77 8.48
CA TYR A 47 -1.93 2.74 8.98
C TYR A 47 -2.40 1.32 9.30
N GLY A 48 -1.57 0.32 9.14
CA GLY A 48 -1.94 -1.06 9.43
C GLY A 48 -2.83 -1.69 8.37
N CYS A 49 -2.73 -1.23 7.13
CA CYS A 49 -3.50 -1.78 6.02
C CYS A 49 -2.92 -3.08 5.52
N CYS A 50 -3.78 -3.96 5.00
CA CYS A 50 -3.35 -5.09 4.18
C CYS A 50 -3.06 -4.54 2.79
N VAL A 51 -1.79 -4.58 2.39
CA VAL A 51 -1.34 -4.00 1.13
C VAL A 51 -1.01 -5.08 0.12
N MET A 52 -1.52 -4.93 -1.10
CA MET A 52 -1.16 -5.75 -2.25
C MET A 52 -0.41 -4.89 -3.25
N THR A 53 0.69 -5.40 -3.76
CA THR A 53 1.47 -4.71 -4.78
C THR A 53 2.15 -5.71 -5.70
N THR A 54 2.91 -5.20 -6.65
CA THR A 54 3.76 -5.99 -7.54
C THR A 54 5.17 -6.05 -6.98
N SER A 55 6.03 -6.89 -7.56
CA SER A 55 7.44 -6.94 -7.16
C SER A 55 8.12 -5.59 -7.35
N ILE A 56 7.70 -4.81 -8.35
CA ILE A 56 8.23 -3.46 -8.55
C ILE A 56 7.83 -2.56 -7.38
N GLY A 57 6.59 -2.62 -6.94
CA GLY A 57 6.12 -1.82 -5.82
C GLY A 57 6.78 -2.19 -4.51
N ALA A 58 7.15 -3.45 -4.33
CA ALA A 58 7.83 -3.92 -3.13
C ALA A 58 9.35 -3.77 -3.19
N GLU A 59 9.87 -3.30 -4.33
CA GLU A 59 11.31 -3.10 -4.50
C GLU A 59 11.83 -2.11 -3.46
N GLY A 60 12.94 -2.42 -2.85
CA GLY A 60 13.51 -1.60 -1.79
C GLY A 60 13.01 -1.95 -0.40
N LEU A 61 11.98 -2.79 -0.29
CA LEU A 61 11.50 -3.28 0.99
C LEU A 61 12.03 -4.69 1.22
N ASN A 62 12.38 -4.98 2.47
CA ASN A 62 12.91 -6.28 2.85
C ASN A 62 11.82 -7.08 3.55
N ILE A 63 10.87 -7.58 2.77
CA ILE A 63 9.69 -8.26 3.26
C ILE A 63 10.06 -9.69 3.70
N LYS A 64 9.74 -10.05 4.92
CA LYS A 64 10.08 -11.37 5.49
C LYS A 64 8.92 -12.08 6.15
N ASN A 65 7.94 -11.34 6.67
CA ASN A 65 6.89 -11.88 7.54
C ASN A 65 5.49 -11.57 7.02
N ASN A 66 5.29 -11.65 5.71
CA ASN A 66 3.97 -11.36 5.10
C ASN A 66 3.47 -9.96 5.43
N GLU A 67 4.37 -8.98 5.42
CA GLU A 67 3.98 -7.60 5.64
C GLU A 67 3.24 -7.02 4.45
N ILE A 68 3.50 -7.53 3.26
CA ILE A 68 2.87 -7.10 2.01
C ILE A 68 2.58 -8.34 1.17
N ALA A 69 1.47 -8.33 0.46
CA ALA A 69 1.16 -9.35 -0.54
C ALA A 69 1.72 -8.91 -1.89
N VAL A 70 2.59 -9.72 -2.48
CA VAL A 70 3.27 -9.41 -3.74
C VAL A 70 2.79 -10.38 -4.81
N PHE A 71 2.15 -9.86 -5.85
CA PHE A 71 1.66 -10.64 -6.97
C PHE A 71 1.99 -9.92 -8.27
N ASP A 72 2.46 -10.68 -9.26
CA ASP A 72 2.78 -10.12 -10.56
C ASP A 72 1.85 -10.72 -11.61
N GLY A 73 1.35 -9.85 -12.49
CA GLY A 73 0.43 -10.23 -13.53
C GLY A 73 -1.03 -10.20 -13.08
N ASP A 74 -1.91 -9.99 -14.04
CA ASP A 74 -3.33 -9.78 -13.77
C ASP A 74 -3.98 -10.99 -13.11
N GLN A 75 -3.62 -12.19 -13.56
CA GLN A 75 -4.22 -13.42 -13.04
C GLN A 75 -3.82 -13.64 -11.57
N GLN A 76 -2.54 -13.50 -11.26
CA GLN A 76 -2.06 -13.65 -9.89
C GLN A 76 -2.66 -12.61 -8.96
N MET A 77 -2.75 -11.37 -9.45
CA MET A 77 -3.32 -10.27 -8.68
C MET A 77 -4.79 -10.55 -8.36
N LYS A 78 -5.55 -11.00 -9.34
CA LYS A 78 -6.96 -11.34 -9.17
C LYS A 78 -7.14 -12.48 -8.17
N GLU A 79 -6.39 -13.56 -8.32
CA GLU A 79 -6.46 -14.70 -7.41
C GLU A 79 -6.05 -14.32 -5.99
N GLY A 80 -5.00 -13.53 -5.86
CA GLY A 80 -4.53 -13.05 -4.57
C GLY A 80 -5.55 -12.16 -3.89
N LEU A 81 -6.19 -11.28 -4.65
CA LEU A 81 -7.23 -10.41 -4.12
C LEU A 81 -8.41 -11.22 -3.57
N LEU A 82 -8.88 -12.20 -4.34
CA LEU A 82 -9.99 -13.06 -3.89
C LEU A 82 -9.61 -13.85 -2.64
N TYR A 83 -8.38 -14.35 -2.61
CA TYR A 83 -7.90 -15.09 -1.44
C TYR A 83 -7.90 -14.22 -0.20
N LEU A 84 -7.37 -13.00 -0.31
CA LEU A 84 -7.32 -12.07 0.82
C LEU A 84 -8.70 -11.59 1.24
N LEU A 85 -9.60 -11.36 0.29
CA LEU A 85 -10.98 -10.96 0.62
C LEU A 85 -11.70 -12.04 1.43
N ASN A 86 -11.37 -13.31 1.19
CA ASN A 86 -11.98 -14.44 1.90
C ASN A 86 -11.26 -14.80 3.20
N ASN A 87 -10.21 -14.06 3.58
CA ASN A 87 -9.41 -14.35 4.76
C ASN A 87 -9.21 -13.12 5.62
N PRO A 88 -10.26 -12.66 6.34
CA PRO A 88 -10.16 -11.44 7.15
C PRO A 88 -9.10 -11.52 8.25
N GLU A 89 -8.91 -12.70 8.86
CA GLU A 89 -7.87 -12.86 9.87
C GLU A 89 -6.47 -12.65 9.29
N LEU A 90 -6.23 -13.17 8.09
CA LEU A 90 -4.96 -12.97 7.41
C LEU A 90 -4.74 -11.49 7.09
N ARG A 91 -5.78 -10.82 6.59
CA ARG A 91 -5.67 -9.37 6.31
C ARG A 91 -5.29 -8.58 7.57
N ARG A 92 -5.94 -8.90 8.69
CA ARG A 92 -5.64 -8.24 9.97
C ARG A 92 -4.20 -8.48 10.39
N LYS A 93 -3.76 -9.71 10.28
CA LYS A 93 -2.39 -10.10 10.65
C LYS A 93 -1.36 -9.40 9.76
N MET A 94 -1.61 -9.35 8.47
CA MET A 94 -0.73 -8.67 7.53
C MET A 94 -0.65 -7.18 7.83
N GLY A 95 -1.78 -6.55 8.18
CA GLY A 95 -1.79 -5.14 8.55
C GLY A 95 -0.97 -4.86 9.79
N ILE A 96 -1.07 -5.71 10.80
CA ILE A 96 -0.27 -5.61 12.03
C ILE A 96 1.21 -5.74 11.68
N ASN A 97 1.55 -6.74 10.87
CA ASN A 97 2.94 -6.96 10.46
C ASN A 97 3.47 -5.80 9.63
N ALA A 98 2.64 -5.23 8.77
CA ALA A 98 3.03 -4.09 7.95
C ALA A 98 3.38 -2.89 8.81
N ARG A 99 2.53 -2.57 9.78
CA ARG A 99 2.78 -1.46 10.71
C ARG A 99 4.05 -1.71 11.51
N GLN A 100 4.22 -2.93 12.01
CA GLN A 100 5.41 -3.29 12.79
C GLN A 100 6.67 -3.17 11.95
N TYR A 101 6.60 -3.56 10.66
CA TYR A 101 7.73 -3.39 9.75
C TYR A 101 8.16 -1.92 9.65
N VAL A 102 7.20 -1.02 9.51
CA VAL A 102 7.50 0.41 9.41
C VAL A 102 8.16 0.90 10.71
N ILE A 103 7.64 0.47 11.85
CA ILE A 103 8.20 0.86 13.15
C ILE A 103 9.62 0.34 13.31
N ASP A 104 9.88 -0.90 12.92
CA ASP A 104 11.16 -1.57 13.16
C ASP A 104 12.23 -1.19 12.16
N ASN A 105 11.86 -0.97 10.89
CA ASN A 105 12.83 -0.84 9.80
C ASN A 105 12.94 0.57 9.25
N LEU A 106 11.95 1.39 9.49
CA LEU A 106 11.94 2.78 9.03
C LEU A 106 11.86 3.66 10.26
N SER A 107 13.02 4.03 10.80
CA SER A 107 13.07 4.88 11.99
C SER A 107 12.33 6.19 11.75
N ASN A 108 11.94 6.85 12.83
CA ASN A 108 11.25 8.13 12.74
C ASN A 108 12.06 9.13 11.90
N ASP A 109 13.39 9.11 12.01
CA ASP A 109 14.24 9.99 11.23
C ASP A 109 14.16 9.67 9.75
N ILE A 110 14.21 8.38 9.39
CA ILE A 110 14.10 7.95 8.00
C ILE A 110 12.73 8.28 7.45
N ILE A 111 11.68 7.99 8.20
CA ILE A 111 10.30 8.28 7.78
C ILE A 111 10.12 9.79 7.60
N ALA A 112 10.59 10.59 8.54
CA ALA A 112 10.50 12.03 8.45
C ALA A 112 11.25 12.58 7.25
N HIS A 113 12.46 12.04 7.01
CA HIS A 113 13.27 12.45 5.86
C HIS A 113 12.57 12.13 4.53
N GLN A 114 12.02 10.93 4.42
CA GLN A 114 11.28 10.54 3.22
C GLN A 114 10.03 11.38 3.04
N PHE A 115 9.34 11.66 4.13
CA PHE A 115 8.14 12.52 4.09
C PHE A 115 8.49 13.91 3.60
N TRP A 116 9.55 14.52 4.13
CA TRP A 116 9.97 15.85 3.70
C TRP A 116 10.44 15.86 2.26
N ALA A 117 11.17 14.83 1.83
CA ALA A 117 11.59 14.70 0.44
C ALA A 117 10.37 14.62 -0.48
N PHE A 118 9.34 13.87 -0.08
CA PHE A 118 8.10 13.77 -0.84
C PHE A 118 7.40 15.13 -0.93
N MET A 119 7.31 15.85 0.19
CA MET A 119 6.64 17.15 0.23
C MET A 119 7.37 18.21 -0.58
N ASP A 120 8.69 18.10 -0.68
CA ASP A 120 9.51 19.07 -1.43
C ASP A 120 9.58 18.74 -2.93
N ASP A 121 9.11 17.57 -3.35
CA ASP A 121 9.08 17.20 -4.75
C ASP A 121 8.08 18.07 -5.49
N PRO A 122 8.50 18.84 -6.53
CA PRO A 122 7.59 19.70 -7.28
C PRO A 122 6.42 18.94 -7.90
N LEU A 123 6.59 17.65 -8.19
CA LEU A 123 5.52 16.85 -8.80
C LEU A 123 4.41 16.50 -7.82
N ASN A 124 4.64 16.72 -6.53
CA ASN A 124 3.66 16.41 -5.48
C ASN A 124 2.97 17.64 -4.91
N LYS A 125 3.22 18.81 -5.50
CA LYS A 125 2.66 20.08 -5.01
C LYS A 125 1.58 20.64 -5.93
#